data_c2dbb91c859272e3e55b83c98c6444ea
#
_entry.id   c2dbb91c859272e3e55b83c98c6444ea
#
_cell.length_a   1.000
_cell.length_b   1.000
_cell.length_c   1.000
_cell.angle_alpha   90.00
_cell.angle_beta   90.00
_cell.angle_gamma   90.00
#
_symmetry.space_group_name_H-M   'P 1'
#
loop_
_entity.id
_entity.type
_entity.pdbx_description
1 polymer ?
#
loop_
_entity_poly.entity_id
_entity_poly.type
_entity_poly.pdbx_seq_one_letter_code
_entity_poly.pdbx_strand_id
1 'polypeptide(L)'
;MSREKVILQLVSVFRQYGYEGTSLAMLSKVTGLGKASLYHYFPKGKKGMADAVMEHVASSFKEKILQPLSNTDPPQKKIINMRRALNEFYANGTNNCFLAIMSVGEADSLFHNQVKHRLEIWINAIAQVLITAGIEPQNARERSQDAIAEIQGALILVRILDEPEIFARIIEKLPEKLIPTV
;
A
#
# COMPACT_ATOMS: atom_id res chain seq x y z
N MET A 1 -1.46 -26.39 -7.47
CA MET A 1 -1.44 -25.14 -6.66
C MET A 1 -2.35 -24.14 -7.34
N SER A 2 -3.19 -23.38 -6.61
CA SER A 2 -4.02 -22.35 -7.25
C SER A 2 -3.18 -21.12 -7.63
N ARG A 3 -3.63 -20.37 -8.66
CA ARG A 3 -2.97 -19.11 -9.08
C ARG A 3 -2.89 -18.10 -7.95
N GLU A 4 -3.93 -18.00 -7.13
CA GLU A 4 -3.99 -17.12 -5.96
C GLU A 4 -2.91 -17.46 -4.92
N LYS A 5 -2.72 -18.74 -4.61
CA LYS A 5 -1.66 -19.20 -3.71
C LYS A 5 -0.26 -18.86 -4.24
N VAL A 6 -0.06 -18.96 -5.57
CA VAL A 6 1.19 -18.50 -6.19
C VAL A 6 1.37 -17.01 -5.99
N ILE A 7 0.35 -16.18 -6.25
CA ILE A 7 0.42 -14.72 -6.07
C ILE A 7 0.82 -14.35 -4.64
N LEU A 8 0.21 -14.97 -3.63
CA LEU A 8 0.54 -14.72 -2.22
C LEU A 8 2.03 -14.96 -1.91
N GLN A 9 2.61 -16.01 -2.48
CA GLN A 9 4.04 -16.30 -2.32
C GLN A 9 4.93 -15.28 -3.06
N LEU A 10 4.49 -14.77 -4.21
CA LEU A 10 5.22 -13.76 -4.97
C LEU A 10 5.25 -12.39 -4.27
N VAL A 11 4.22 -12.05 -3.48
CA VAL A 11 4.14 -10.76 -2.75
C VAL A 11 5.38 -10.51 -1.91
N SER A 12 5.85 -11.50 -1.16
CA SER A 12 7.02 -11.37 -0.27
C SER A 12 8.30 -11.03 -1.04
N VAL A 13 8.52 -11.68 -2.17
CA VAL A 13 9.71 -11.46 -3.00
C VAL A 13 9.72 -10.07 -3.62
N PHE A 14 8.62 -9.67 -4.27
CA PHE A 14 8.53 -8.32 -4.85
C PHE A 14 8.59 -7.23 -3.78
N ARG A 15 8.02 -7.45 -2.59
CA ARG A 15 8.07 -6.48 -1.49
C ARG A 15 9.48 -6.32 -0.93
N GLN A 16 10.25 -7.39 -0.88
CA GLN A 16 11.61 -7.37 -0.35
C GLN A 16 12.63 -6.82 -1.34
N TYR A 17 12.54 -7.23 -2.61
CA TYR A 17 13.59 -6.98 -3.62
C TYR A 17 13.20 -5.97 -4.70
N GLY A 18 11.95 -5.51 -4.70
CA GLY A 18 11.40 -4.67 -5.77
C GLY A 18 11.28 -5.42 -7.09
N TYR A 19 10.94 -4.68 -8.15
CA TYR A 19 10.81 -5.29 -9.47
C TYR A 19 12.17 -5.70 -10.04
N GLU A 20 13.14 -4.81 -10.06
CA GLU A 20 14.47 -5.06 -10.66
C GLU A 20 15.25 -6.15 -9.90
N GLY A 21 15.28 -6.08 -8.57
CA GLY A 21 15.98 -7.04 -7.73
C GLY A 21 15.35 -8.44 -7.72
N THR A 22 14.12 -8.59 -8.23
CA THR A 22 13.43 -9.88 -8.31
C THR A 22 13.81 -10.63 -9.58
N SER A 23 14.40 -11.84 -9.42
CA SER A 23 14.72 -12.74 -10.53
C SER A 23 13.71 -13.88 -10.66
N LEU A 24 13.61 -14.46 -11.88
CA LEU A 24 12.78 -15.67 -12.09
C LEU A 24 13.24 -16.86 -11.24
N ALA A 25 14.52 -16.95 -10.91
CA ALA A 25 15.04 -17.99 -10.03
C ALA A 25 14.51 -17.83 -8.60
N MET A 26 14.45 -16.60 -8.08
CA MET A 26 13.87 -16.31 -6.77
C MET A 26 12.37 -16.63 -6.75
N LEU A 27 11.63 -16.24 -7.79
CA LEU A 27 10.20 -16.53 -7.93
C LEU A 27 9.92 -18.02 -8.01
N SER A 28 10.75 -18.77 -8.75
CA SER A 28 10.71 -20.23 -8.83
C SER A 28 10.97 -20.88 -7.46
N LYS A 29 11.99 -20.38 -6.74
CA LYS A 29 12.36 -20.91 -5.41
C LYS A 29 11.24 -20.72 -4.39
N VAL A 30 10.64 -19.54 -4.30
CA VAL A 30 9.60 -19.24 -3.29
C VAL A 30 8.29 -20.00 -3.58
N THR A 31 7.96 -20.21 -4.86
CA THR A 31 6.73 -20.90 -5.26
C THR A 31 6.88 -22.42 -5.35
N GLY A 32 8.10 -22.93 -5.40
CA GLY A 32 8.37 -24.33 -5.70
C GLY A 32 8.01 -24.74 -7.14
N LEU A 33 7.72 -23.77 -8.03
CA LEU A 33 7.32 -24.01 -9.40
C LEU A 33 8.50 -23.84 -10.36
N GLY A 34 8.58 -24.74 -11.34
CA GLY A 34 9.52 -24.58 -12.45
C GLY A 34 9.15 -23.39 -13.34
N LYS A 35 10.14 -22.89 -14.11
CA LYS A 35 9.98 -21.76 -15.03
C LYS A 35 8.80 -21.92 -15.99
N ALA A 36 8.61 -23.11 -16.58
CA ALA A 36 7.49 -23.40 -17.48
C ALA A 36 6.14 -23.24 -16.78
N SER A 37 6.01 -23.71 -15.52
CA SER A 37 4.79 -23.57 -14.74
C SER A 37 4.49 -22.11 -14.39
N LEU A 38 5.51 -21.32 -14.05
CA LEU A 38 5.35 -19.89 -13.82
C LEU A 38 4.85 -19.16 -15.07
N TYR A 39 5.39 -19.47 -16.25
CA TYR A 39 4.91 -18.89 -17.53
C TYR A 39 3.51 -19.37 -17.91
N HIS A 40 3.12 -20.59 -17.50
CA HIS A 40 1.73 -21.06 -17.68
C HIS A 40 0.74 -20.18 -16.86
N TYR A 41 1.06 -19.88 -15.60
CA TYR A 41 0.22 -18.99 -14.77
C TYR A 41 0.30 -17.52 -15.19
N PHE A 42 1.46 -17.07 -15.69
CA PHE A 42 1.76 -15.68 -16.02
C PHE A 42 2.46 -15.57 -17.38
N PRO A 43 1.72 -15.63 -18.50
CA PRO A 43 2.29 -15.62 -19.85
C PRO A 43 3.17 -14.40 -20.15
N LYS A 44 2.92 -13.25 -19.49
CA LYS A 44 3.74 -12.03 -19.59
C LYS A 44 5.01 -12.07 -18.72
N GLY A 45 5.37 -13.24 -18.18
CA GLY A 45 6.56 -13.42 -17.35
C GLY A 45 6.60 -12.58 -16.09
N LYS A 46 7.76 -12.05 -15.73
CA LYS A 46 7.96 -11.24 -14.50
C LYS A 46 7.03 -10.04 -14.42
N LYS A 47 6.80 -9.35 -15.55
CA LYS A 47 5.84 -8.24 -15.59
C LYS A 47 4.42 -8.70 -15.22
N GLY A 48 3.95 -9.79 -15.81
CA GLY A 48 2.63 -10.35 -15.50
C GLY A 48 2.49 -10.84 -14.05
N MET A 49 3.57 -11.33 -13.45
CA MET A 49 3.62 -11.68 -12.03
C MET A 49 3.52 -10.42 -11.15
N ALA A 50 4.28 -9.38 -11.48
CA ALA A 50 4.24 -8.09 -10.78
C ALA A 50 2.86 -7.41 -10.90
N ASP A 51 2.25 -7.40 -12.10
CA ASP A 51 0.87 -6.92 -12.31
C ASP A 51 -0.12 -7.66 -11.39
N ALA A 52 -0.03 -8.99 -11.32
CA ALA A 52 -0.92 -9.81 -10.49
C ALA A 52 -0.73 -9.54 -8.98
N VAL A 53 0.51 -9.36 -8.55
CA VAL A 53 0.84 -9.01 -7.16
C VAL A 53 0.32 -7.61 -6.82
N MET A 54 0.53 -6.62 -7.71
CA MET A 54 0.01 -5.26 -7.52
C MET A 54 -1.52 -5.27 -7.38
N GLU A 55 -2.22 -6.02 -8.22
CA GLU A 55 -3.67 -6.13 -8.16
C GLU A 55 -4.14 -6.79 -6.85
N HIS A 56 -3.47 -7.84 -6.41
CA HIS A 56 -3.77 -8.52 -5.14
C HIS A 56 -3.56 -7.58 -3.94
N VAL A 57 -2.45 -6.86 -3.89
CA VAL A 57 -2.15 -5.89 -2.82
C VAL A 57 -3.16 -4.73 -2.83
N ALA A 58 -3.54 -4.24 -4.02
CA ALA A 58 -4.52 -3.18 -4.15
C ALA A 58 -5.93 -3.62 -3.73
N SER A 59 -6.34 -4.84 -4.07
CA SER A 59 -7.62 -5.40 -3.63
C SER A 59 -7.68 -5.51 -2.11
N SER A 60 -6.61 -6.01 -1.47
CA SER A 60 -6.50 -6.07 -0.02
C SER A 60 -6.50 -4.67 0.62
N PHE A 61 -5.82 -3.70 0.01
CA PHE A 61 -5.83 -2.30 0.47
C PHE A 61 -7.22 -1.67 0.36
N LYS A 62 -7.89 -1.90 -0.77
CA LYS A 62 -9.26 -1.42 -0.99
C LYS A 62 -10.21 -1.96 0.08
N GLU A 63 -10.18 -3.25 0.32
CA GLU A 63 -11.05 -3.90 1.30
C GLU A 63 -10.78 -3.41 2.73
N LYS A 64 -9.51 -3.38 3.15
CA LYS A 64 -9.14 -3.09 4.54
C LYS A 64 -9.11 -1.61 4.87
N ILE A 65 -8.70 -0.76 3.93
CA ILE A 65 -8.43 0.66 4.17
C ILE A 65 -9.48 1.57 3.54
N LEU A 66 -9.80 1.36 2.24
CA LEU A 66 -10.66 2.29 1.51
C LEU A 66 -12.15 2.07 1.78
N GLN A 67 -12.62 0.82 1.85
CA GLN A 67 -14.03 0.54 2.13
C GLN A 67 -14.50 1.09 3.48
N PRO A 68 -13.75 0.97 4.59
CA PRO A 68 -14.12 1.59 5.87
C PRO A 68 -14.25 3.12 5.80
N LEU A 69 -13.52 3.79 4.90
CA LEU A 69 -13.66 5.24 4.70
C LEU A 69 -14.97 5.64 3.98
N SER A 70 -15.59 4.72 3.24
CA SER A 70 -16.81 4.97 2.49
C SER A 70 -18.11 4.54 3.20
N ASN A 71 -18.03 3.95 4.40
CA ASN A 71 -19.19 3.53 5.18
C ASN A 71 -19.99 4.73 5.75
N THR A 72 -21.01 4.48 6.58
CA THR A 72 -21.88 5.50 7.19
C THR A 72 -21.40 5.98 8.56
N ASP A 73 -20.26 5.51 9.05
CA ASP A 73 -19.70 5.97 10.34
C ASP A 73 -19.39 7.49 10.33
N PRO A 74 -19.38 8.15 11.50
CA PRO A 74 -18.91 9.52 11.61
C PRO A 74 -17.46 9.69 11.13
N PRO A 75 -17.08 10.84 10.53
CA PRO A 75 -15.75 11.09 9.98
C PRO A 75 -14.60 10.72 10.92
N GLN A 76 -14.68 11.16 12.18
CA GLN A 76 -13.66 10.84 13.19
C GLN A 76 -13.46 9.34 13.38
N LYS A 77 -14.56 8.58 13.45
CA LYS A 77 -14.50 7.12 13.59
C LYS A 77 -13.90 6.44 12.37
N LYS A 78 -14.20 6.93 11.16
CA LYS A 78 -13.59 6.44 9.91
C LYS A 78 -12.07 6.59 9.94
N ILE A 79 -11.56 7.74 10.36
CA ILE A 79 -10.12 8.00 10.45
C ILE A 79 -9.46 7.11 11.52
N ILE A 80 -10.10 6.94 12.70
CA ILE A 80 -9.60 6.04 13.74
C ILE A 80 -9.55 4.59 13.24
N ASN A 81 -10.57 4.13 12.52
CA ASN A 81 -10.59 2.79 11.94
C ASN A 81 -9.53 2.63 10.85
N MET A 82 -9.36 3.63 9.97
CA MET A 82 -8.29 3.65 8.97
C MET A 82 -6.90 3.54 9.64
N ARG A 83 -6.65 4.29 10.71
CA ARG A 83 -5.41 4.20 11.50
C ARG A 83 -5.11 2.78 11.96
N ARG A 84 -6.09 2.10 12.55
CA ARG A 84 -5.94 0.70 13.00
C ARG A 84 -5.63 -0.23 11.83
N ALA A 85 -6.40 -0.11 10.76
CA ALA A 85 -6.23 -0.92 9.56
C ALA A 85 -4.87 -0.69 8.88
N LEU A 86 -4.36 0.54 8.85
CA LEU A 86 -3.01 0.86 8.36
C LEU A 86 -1.93 0.19 9.21
N ASN A 87 -2.10 0.20 10.53
CA ASN A 87 -1.16 -0.45 11.44
C ASN A 87 -1.05 -1.96 11.18
N GLU A 88 -2.21 -2.61 10.98
CA GLU A 88 -2.26 -4.05 10.62
C GLU A 88 -1.71 -4.30 9.20
N PHE A 89 -2.10 -3.48 8.21
CA PHE A 89 -1.70 -3.65 6.82
C PHE A 89 -0.18 -3.53 6.62
N TYR A 90 0.44 -2.60 7.34
CA TYR A 90 1.89 -2.41 7.32
C TYR A 90 2.64 -3.20 8.41
N ALA A 91 1.96 -4.12 9.11
CA ALA A 91 2.55 -4.94 10.18
C ALA A 91 3.38 -4.09 11.17
N ASN A 92 2.73 -3.09 11.76
CA ASN A 92 3.36 -2.11 12.67
C ASN A 92 4.57 -1.37 12.05
N GLY A 93 4.52 -1.12 10.73
CA GLY A 93 5.57 -0.38 10.01
C GLY A 93 6.69 -1.25 9.41
N THR A 94 6.69 -2.57 9.65
CA THR A 94 7.73 -3.47 9.14
C THR A 94 7.54 -3.88 7.68
N ASN A 95 6.32 -3.75 7.14
CA ASN A 95 6.03 -3.99 5.73
C ASN A 95 6.23 -2.73 4.89
N ASN A 96 7.05 -2.81 3.85
CA ASN A 96 7.22 -1.74 2.88
C ASN A 96 5.93 -1.43 2.10
N CYS A 97 5.73 -0.16 1.75
CA CYS A 97 4.66 0.22 0.84
C CYS A 97 4.94 -0.30 -0.57
N PHE A 98 4.02 -1.10 -1.10
CA PHE A 98 4.19 -1.69 -2.43
C PHE A 98 4.16 -0.63 -3.54
N LEU A 99 3.36 0.43 -3.39
CA LEU A 99 3.33 1.54 -4.35
C LEU A 99 4.69 2.25 -4.42
N ALA A 100 5.32 2.51 -3.25
CA ALA A 100 6.63 3.15 -3.20
C ALA A 100 7.73 2.29 -3.84
N ILE A 101 7.68 0.96 -3.66
CA ILE A 101 8.64 0.04 -4.29
C ILE A 101 8.48 0.01 -5.81
N MET A 102 7.25 0.13 -6.30
CA MET A 102 6.93 0.07 -7.73
C MET A 102 6.97 1.44 -8.43
N SER A 103 7.42 2.50 -7.74
CA SER A 103 7.55 3.87 -8.28
C SER A 103 8.99 4.29 -8.58
N VAL A 104 9.93 3.34 -8.67
CA VAL A 104 11.34 3.64 -8.94
C VAL A 104 11.91 2.74 -10.02
N GLY A 105 12.92 3.22 -10.73
CA GLY A 105 13.67 2.46 -11.75
C GLY A 105 12.81 1.97 -12.91
N GLU A 106 13.07 0.75 -13.38
CA GLU A 106 12.32 0.10 -14.46
C GLU A 106 10.83 -0.09 -14.08
N ALA A 107 10.55 -0.34 -12.79
CA ALA A 107 9.18 -0.50 -12.30
C ALA A 107 8.35 0.76 -12.55
N ASP A 108 8.90 1.96 -12.35
CA ASP A 108 8.19 3.20 -12.63
C ASP A 108 7.78 3.29 -14.10
N SER A 109 8.68 2.98 -15.03
CA SER A 109 8.37 2.97 -16.46
C SER A 109 7.22 2.03 -16.84
N LEU A 110 7.10 0.90 -16.14
CA LEU A 110 6.10 -0.12 -16.41
C LEU A 110 4.75 0.11 -15.71
N PHE A 111 4.76 0.75 -14.54
CA PHE A 111 3.62 0.78 -13.62
C PHE A 111 3.21 2.18 -13.16
N HIS A 112 3.87 3.25 -13.64
CA HIS A 112 3.64 4.64 -13.22
C HIS A 112 2.15 5.02 -13.14
N ASN A 113 1.41 4.81 -14.23
CA ASN A 113 -0.01 5.16 -14.30
C ASN A 113 -0.85 4.37 -13.30
N GLN A 114 -0.50 3.10 -13.05
CA GLN A 114 -1.22 2.27 -12.08
C GLN A 114 -0.93 2.75 -10.64
N VAL A 115 0.34 3.06 -10.33
CA VAL A 115 0.76 3.57 -9.02
C VAL A 115 0.10 4.92 -8.75
N LYS A 116 0.20 5.86 -9.71
CA LYS A 116 -0.43 7.18 -9.64
C LYS A 116 -1.93 7.07 -9.37
N HIS A 117 -2.65 6.28 -10.17
CA HIS A 117 -4.09 6.10 -10.02
C HIS A 117 -4.48 5.57 -8.63
N ARG A 118 -3.75 4.59 -8.10
CA ARG A 118 -4.01 4.01 -6.76
C ARG A 118 -3.72 5.02 -5.65
N LEU A 119 -2.68 5.83 -5.80
CA LEU A 119 -2.36 6.89 -4.85
C LEU A 119 -3.43 7.98 -4.85
N GLU A 120 -3.92 8.38 -6.02
CA GLU A 120 -5.01 9.35 -6.16
C GLU A 120 -6.32 8.84 -5.52
N ILE A 121 -6.65 7.54 -5.69
CA ILE A 121 -7.80 6.94 -5.01
C ILE A 121 -7.66 7.06 -3.48
N TRP A 122 -6.49 6.80 -2.93
CA TRP A 122 -6.27 6.89 -1.49
C TRP A 122 -6.38 8.33 -0.98
N ILE A 123 -5.73 9.30 -1.65
CA ILE A 123 -5.84 10.72 -1.35
C ILE A 123 -7.31 11.16 -1.35
N ASN A 124 -8.04 10.84 -2.42
CA ASN A 124 -9.43 11.24 -2.57
C ASN A 124 -10.34 10.59 -1.52
N ALA A 125 -10.09 9.34 -1.13
CA ALA A 125 -10.87 8.67 -0.09
C ALA A 125 -10.72 9.35 1.27
N ILE A 126 -9.50 9.75 1.65
CA ILE A 126 -9.28 10.52 2.89
C ILE A 126 -9.92 11.91 2.75
N ALA A 127 -9.64 12.63 1.67
CA ALA A 127 -10.15 13.99 1.46
C ALA A 127 -11.68 14.03 1.54
N GLN A 128 -12.38 13.05 1.00
CA GLN A 128 -13.85 12.98 1.06
C GLN A 128 -14.36 12.86 2.52
N VAL A 129 -13.66 12.11 3.37
CA VAL A 129 -14.00 12.03 4.81
C VAL A 129 -13.79 13.38 5.48
N LEU A 130 -12.70 14.09 5.16
CA LEU A 130 -12.40 15.41 5.72
C LEU A 130 -13.40 16.47 5.27
N ILE A 131 -13.81 16.45 4.00
CA ILE A 131 -14.87 17.34 3.48
C ILE A 131 -16.18 17.08 4.23
N THR A 132 -16.52 15.81 4.46
CA THR A 132 -17.72 15.46 5.26
C THR A 132 -17.62 15.96 6.71
N ALA A 133 -16.40 16.10 7.24
CA ALA A 133 -16.14 16.70 8.55
C ALA A 133 -16.16 18.25 8.54
N GLY A 134 -16.45 18.90 7.39
CA GLY A 134 -16.54 20.35 7.27
C GLY A 134 -15.21 21.03 6.88
N ILE A 135 -14.19 20.28 6.50
CA ILE A 135 -12.91 20.85 6.04
C ILE A 135 -13.07 21.27 4.57
N GLU A 136 -12.57 22.46 4.25
CA GLU A 136 -12.60 23.00 2.89
C GLU A 136 -11.88 22.03 1.91
N PRO A 137 -12.40 21.81 0.66
CA PRO A 137 -11.91 20.79 -0.24
C PRO A 137 -10.41 20.85 -0.55
N GLN A 138 -9.84 22.03 -0.76
CA GLN A 138 -8.42 22.19 -1.04
C GLN A 138 -7.58 21.77 0.18
N ASN A 139 -7.95 22.25 1.37
CA ASN A 139 -7.29 21.88 2.63
C ASN A 139 -7.44 20.38 2.94
N ALA A 140 -8.60 19.79 2.63
CA ALA A 140 -8.83 18.37 2.81
C ALA A 140 -7.88 17.54 1.92
N ARG A 141 -7.68 17.96 0.67
CA ARG A 141 -6.74 17.28 -0.24
C ARG A 141 -5.29 17.43 0.23
N GLU A 142 -4.87 18.63 0.62
CA GLU A 142 -3.51 18.89 1.12
C GLU A 142 -3.23 18.08 2.39
N ARG A 143 -4.11 18.08 3.37
CA ARG A 143 -3.98 17.25 4.60
C ARG A 143 -3.90 15.74 4.27
N SER A 144 -4.64 15.30 3.26
CA SER A 144 -4.61 13.89 2.83
C SER A 144 -3.25 13.53 2.22
N GLN A 145 -2.66 14.44 1.42
CA GLN A 145 -1.33 14.26 0.85
C GLN A 145 -0.26 14.26 1.94
N ASP A 146 -0.32 15.19 2.90
CA ASP A 146 0.61 15.28 4.03
C ASP A 146 0.56 14.02 4.89
N ALA A 147 -0.65 13.52 5.20
CA ALA A 147 -0.83 12.29 5.95
C ALA A 147 -0.18 11.08 5.25
N ILE A 148 -0.36 10.96 3.93
CA ILE A 148 0.25 9.89 3.16
C ILE A 148 1.78 10.05 3.10
N ALA A 149 2.29 11.29 2.96
CA ALA A 149 3.73 11.56 2.99
C ALA A 149 4.35 11.18 4.34
N GLU A 150 3.69 11.48 5.47
CA GLU A 150 4.12 11.07 6.79
C GLU A 150 4.13 9.55 6.97
N ILE A 151 3.11 8.85 6.48
CA ILE A 151 3.05 7.39 6.50
C ILE A 151 4.22 6.80 5.71
N GLN A 152 4.47 7.29 4.49
CA GLN A 152 5.57 6.81 3.65
C GLN A 152 6.93 7.11 4.28
N GLY A 153 7.13 8.31 4.81
CA GLY A 153 8.35 8.68 5.54
C GLY A 153 8.60 7.80 6.75
N ALA A 154 7.55 7.50 7.53
CA ALA A 154 7.64 6.60 8.67
C ALA A 154 8.09 5.19 8.28
N LEU A 155 7.53 4.62 7.20
CA LEU A 155 7.91 3.29 6.70
C LEU A 155 9.38 3.24 6.24
N ILE A 156 9.87 4.34 5.65
CA ILE A 156 11.28 4.45 5.26
C ILE A 156 12.18 4.49 6.49
N LEU A 157 11.82 5.32 7.49
CA LEU A 157 12.62 5.46 8.71
C LEU A 157 12.67 4.14 9.51
N VAL A 158 11.53 3.47 9.67
CA VAL A 158 11.49 2.14 10.33
C VAL A 158 12.43 1.16 9.65
N ARG A 159 12.43 1.11 8.31
CA ARG A 159 13.27 0.18 7.56
C ARG A 159 14.77 0.46 7.70
N ILE A 160 15.15 1.75 7.82
CA ILE A 160 16.57 2.15 7.87
C ILE A 160 17.11 2.10 9.28
N LEU A 161 16.28 2.46 10.27
CA LEU A 161 16.69 2.59 11.67
C LEU A 161 16.37 1.36 12.52
N ASP A 162 15.57 0.42 11.99
CA ASP A 162 15.02 -0.74 12.71
C ASP A 162 14.21 -0.36 13.97
N GLU A 163 13.52 0.81 13.91
CA GLU A 163 12.74 1.39 15.01
C GLU A 163 11.22 1.43 14.67
N PRO A 164 10.46 0.35 14.90
CA PRO A 164 9.02 0.30 14.60
C PRO A 164 8.18 1.33 15.37
N GLU A 165 8.68 1.84 16.51
CA GLU A 165 8.05 2.86 17.33
C GLU A 165 7.84 4.18 16.56
N ILE A 166 8.66 4.46 15.55
CA ILE A 166 8.50 5.64 14.68
C ILE A 166 7.16 5.58 13.94
N PHE A 167 6.82 4.44 13.33
CA PHE A 167 5.56 4.26 12.64
C PHE A 167 4.39 4.33 13.62
N ALA A 168 4.46 3.63 14.75
CA ALA A 168 3.42 3.62 15.77
C ALA A 168 3.11 5.05 16.26
N ARG A 169 4.13 5.85 16.55
CA ARG A 169 3.98 7.24 17.00
C ARG A 169 3.35 8.15 15.96
N ILE A 170 3.72 8.00 14.68
CA ILE A 170 3.17 8.83 13.59
C ILE A 170 1.73 8.45 13.31
N ILE A 171 1.43 7.17 13.23
CA ILE A 171 0.06 6.67 13.00
C ILE A 171 -0.88 7.06 14.14
N GLU A 172 -0.40 7.03 15.40
CA GLU A 172 -1.23 7.40 16.55
C GLU A 172 -1.73 8.85 16.48
N LYS A 173 -0.92 9.77 15.97
CA LYS A 173 -1.26 11.18 15.83
C LYS A 173 -2.11 11.52 14.60
N LEU A 174 -2.26 10.57 13.69
CA LEU A 174 -2.92 10.80 12.39
C LEU A 174 -4.37 11.29 12.53
N PRO A 175 -5.23 10.71 13.41
CA PRO A 175 -6.60 11.19 13.56
C PRO A 175 -6.70 12.67 13.99
N GLU A 176 -5.90 13.08 14.96
CA GLU A 176 -5.87 14.45 15.47
C GLU A 176 -5.40 15.46 14.41
N LYS A 177 -4.39 15.07 13.62
CA LYS A 177 -3.88 15.89 12.52
C LYS A 177 -4.89 16.06 11.38
N LEU A 178 -5.61 15.00 11.05
CA LEU A 178 -6.59 15.02 9.97
C LEU A 178 -7.87 15.76 10.38
N ILE A 179 -8.40 15.48 11.56
CA ILE A 179 -9.61 16.10 12.12
C ILE A 179 -9.32 16.53 13.55
N PRO A 180 -8.80 17.75 13.78
CA PRO A 180 -8.56 18.25 15.13
C PRO A 180 -9.83 18.26 15.96
N THR A 181 -9.74 17.79 17.20
CA THR A 181 -10.80 17.95 18.19
C THR A 181 -10.81 19.42 18.66
N VAL A 182 -11.92 20.10 18.47
CA VAL A 182 -12.13 21.49 18.93
C VAL A 182 -12.25 21.53 20.45
#